data_b07fef0f312fe072cb5e10e0dc6db8c8
#
_entry.id   b07fef0f312fe072cb5e10e0dc6db8c8
#
_cell.length_a   1.000
_cell.length_b   1.000
_cell.length_c   1.000
_cell.angle_alpha   90.00
_cell.angle_beta   90.00
_cell.angle_gamma   90.00
#
_symmetry.space_group_name_H-M   'P 1'
#
loop_
_entity.id
_entity.type
_entity.pdbx_description
1 polymer ?
#
loop_
_entity_poly.entity_id
_entity_poly.type
_entity_poly.pdbx_seq_one_letter_code
_entity_poly.pdbx_strand_id
1 'polypeptide(L)'
;KMFYGTVTILTGTNGSGKSSLLSQFICQSLDQQKSVWLYSKELPNSMMKNWIDFIFAGRHNIDQFHDSKGSVYYKVSKSARTKIDGYYKNRLYIYKDDYDNSVDNIKKSMEDCVRKYGCKMLILDNLTVINLGATDNNKNETQNAFMSWLTKFAATFQVVIILVIHPRKGQQVTRLCKYDIGGSGGMLDLAHRSFSLYRVKPNEKQTGDELVKNYDVILDVLKD
;
A
#
# COMPACT_ATOMS: atom_id res chain seq x y z
N LYS A 1 0.96 -5.46 14.79
CA LYS A 1 -0.49 -5.26 14.89
C LYS A 1 -0.83 -3.83 14.48
N MET A 2 -1.77 -3.65 13.55
CA MET A 2 -2.27 -2.31 13.21
C MET A 2 -3.41 -1.95 14.14
N PHE A 3 -3.46 -0.70 14.57
CA PHE A 3 -4.50 -0.23 15.51
C PHE A 3 -5.46 0.72 14.80
N TYR A 4 -6.74 0.63 15.15
CA TYR A 4 -7.74 1.59 14.72
C TYR A 4 -7.40 3.00 15.24
N GLY A 5 -7.79 4.00 14.47
CA GLY A 5 -7.48 5.39 14.79
C GLY A 5 -6.06 5.82 14.43
N THR A 6 -5.29 5.01 13.68
CA THR A 6 -3.88 5.30 13.41
C THR A 6 -3.55 5.41 11.92
N VAL A 7 -2.51 6.18 11.62
CA VAL A 7 -1.89 6.29 10.29
C VAL A 7 -0.49 5.67 10.34
N THR A 8 -0.25 4.76 9.40
CA THR A 8 1.03 4.08 9.21
C THR A 8 1.64 4.49 7.88
N ILE A 9 2.89 4.93 7.88
CA ILE A 9 3.67 5.14 6.67
C ILE A 9 4.36 3.83 6.30
N LEU A 10 4.25 3.43 5.03
CA LEU A 10 5.02 2.35 4.44
C LEU A 10 5.96 2.92 3.38
N THR A 11 7.25 2.65 3.51
CA THR A 11 8.25 3.04 2.52
C THR A 11 9.07 1.85 2.05
N GLY A 12 9.96 2.06 1.09
CA GLY A 12 10.87 1.05 0.55
C GLY A 12 11.24 1.38 -0.89
N THR A 13 12.37 0.89 -1.32
CA THR A 13 12.87 1.08 -2.70
C THR A 13 11.94 0.44 -3.73
N ASN A 14 12.10 0.80 -5.00
CA ASN A 14 11.34 0.16 -6.09
C ASN A 14 11.64 -1.34 -6.11
N GLY A 15 10.60 -2.15 -6.31
CA GLY A 15 10.73 -3.61 -6.31
C GLY A 15 10.92 -4.26 -4.93
N SER A 16 10.83 -3.52 -3.82
CA SER A 16 10.96 -4.08 -2.47
C SER A 16 9.77 -4.97 -2.04
N GLY A 17 8.66 -4.93 -2.78
CA GLY A 17 7.48 -5.75 -2.48
C GLY A 17 6.36 -5.01 -1.74
N LYS A 18 6.37 -3.66 -1.71
CA LYS A 18 5.33 -2.85 -1.05
C LYS A 18 3.92 -3.24 -1.47
N SER A 19 3.66 -3.27 -2.78
CA SER A 19 2.32 -3.58 -3.30
C SER A 19 1.91 -5.03 -2.99
N SER A 20 2.85 -5.97 -2.95
CA SER A 20 2.59 -7.35 -2.50
C SER A 20 2.20 -7.38 -1.02
N LEU A 21 2.90 -6.64 -0.17
CA LEU A 21 2.58 -6.54 1.26
C LEU A 21 1.22 -5.86 1.47
N LEU A 22 0.93 -4.79 0.72
CA LEU A 22 -0.39 -4.13 0.76
C LEU A 22 -1.51 -5.09 0.36
N SER A 23 -1.30 -5.90 -0.69
CA SER A 23 -2.28 -6.91 -1.11
C SER A 23 -2.52 -7.96 -0.01
N GLN A 24 -1.49 -8.36 0.74
CA GLN A 24 -1.66 -9.24 1.90
C GLN A 24 -2.46 -8.58 3.02
N PHE A 25 -2.22 -7.31 3.33
CA PHE A 25 -3.02 -6.57 4.33
C PHE A 25 -4.48 -6.43 3.91
N ILE A 26 -4.73 -6.19 2.62
CA ILE A 26 -6.08 -6.16 2.05
C ILE A 26 -6.76 -7.52 2.27
N CYS A 27 -6.10 -8.61 1.87
CA CYS A 27 -6.64 -9.96 2.01
C CYS A 27 -6.93 -10.29 3.48
N GLN A 28 -6.02 -9.99 4.40
CA GLN A 28 -6.22 -10.21 5.83
C GLN A 28 -7.39 -9.39 6.40
N SER A 29 -7.57 -8.14 5.93
CA SER A 29 -8.70 -7.31 6.35
C SER A 29 -10.03 -7.87 5.86
N LEU A 30 -10.08 -8.28 4.58
CA LEU A 30 -11.26 -8.88 3.97
C LEU A 30 -11.61 -10.23 4.62
N ASP A 31 -10.61 -11.02 5.00
CA ASP A 31 -10.77 -12.29 5.71
C ASP A 31 -11.38 -12.08 7.12
N GLN A 32 -11.02 -10.99 7.78
CA GLN A 32 -11.64 -10.55 9.02
C GLN A 32 -13.01 -9.86 8.82
N GLN A 33 -13.61 -9.96 7.63
CA GLN A 33 -14.90 -9.36 7.28
C GLN A 33 -14.92 -7.82 7.39
N LYS A 34 -13.74 -7.17 7.21
CA LYS A 34 -13.64 -5.71 7.22
C LYS A 34 -13.58 -5.18 5.79
N SER A 35 -14.30 -4.10 5.51
CA SER A 35 -14.24 -3.43 4.21
C SER A 35 -12.97 -2.60 4.08
N VAL A 36 -12.43 -2.60 2.88
CA VAL A 36 -11.19 -1.92 2.51
C VAL A 36 -11.45 -0.93 1.38
N TRP A 37 -10.86 0.25 1.49
CA TRP A 37 -10.76 1.23 0.41
C TRP A 37 -9.31 1.35 -0.04
N LEU A 38 -9.06 1.30 -1.34
CA LEU A 38 -7.73 1.36 -1.96
C LEU A 38 -7.69 2.47 -3.00
N TYR A 39 -6.73 3.37 -2.87
CA TYR A 39 -6.27 4.27 -3.90
C TYR A 39 -4.88 3.84 -4.35
N SER A 40 -4.71 3.50 -5.61
CA SER A 40 -3.40 3.26 -6.24
C SER A 40 -3.43 3.84 -7.65
N LYS A 41 -2.43 4.64 -7.97
CA LYS A 41 -2.20 5.19 -9.31
C LYS A 41 -0.83 4.76 -9.86
N GLU A 42 -0.08 3.97 -9.10
CA GLU A 42 1.19 3.40 -9.55
C GLU A 42 0.95 2.18 -10.46
N LEU A 43 -0.08 1.40 -10.14
CA LEU A 43 -0.49 0.24 -10.92
C LEU A 43 -1.97 0.37 -11.34
N PRO A 44 -2.34 -0.09 -12.54
CA PRO A 44 -3.74 -0.19 -12.93
C PRO A 44 -4.55 -1.02 -11.93
N ASN A 45 -5.79 -0.64 -11.70
CA ASN A 45 -6.68 -1.33 -10.76
C ASN A 45 -6.85 -2.82 -11.06
N SER A 46 -6.83 -3.19 -12.36
CA SER A 46 -6.88 -4.59 -12.79
C SER A 46 -5.66 -5.40 -12.33
N MET A 47 -4.47 -4.79 -12.29
CA MET A 47 -3.26 -5.46 -11.78
C MET A 47 -3.30 -5.62 -10.26
N MET A 48 -3.70 -4.59 -9.53
CA MET A 48 -3.88 -4.67 -8.07
C MET A 48 -4.92 -5.74 -7.71
N LYS A 49 -6.05 -5.76 -8.42
CA LYS A 49 -7.07 -6.80 -8.24
C LYS A 49 -6.51 -8.20 -8.50
N ASN A 50 -5.76 -8.39 -9.58
CA ASN A 50 -5.13 -9.68 -9.87
C ASN A 50 -4.21 -10.15 -8.74
N TRP A 51 -3.41 -9.29 -8.14
CA TRP A 51 -2.54 -9.67 -7.01
C TRP A 51 -3.34 -10.12 -5.79
N ILE A 52 -4.42 -9.41 -5.48
CA ILE A 52 -5.35 -9.81 -4.42
C ILE A 52 -5.98 -11.17 -4.73
N ASP A 53 -6.46 -11.35 -5.97
CA ASP A 53 -7.05 -12.60 -6.43
C ASP A 53 -6.06 -13.77 -6.35
N PHE A 54 -4.78 -13.58 -6.70
CA PHE A 54 -3.73 -14.59 -6.57
C PHE A 54 -3.50 -15.04 -5.12
N ILE A 55 -3.54 -14.10 -4.17
CA ILE A 55 -3.38 -14.41 -2.75
C ILE A 55 -4.56 -15.27 -2.26
N PHE A 56 -5.80 -14.89 -2.61
CA PHE A 56 -6.99 -15.66 -2.24
C PHE A 56 -7.08 -17.02 -2.94
N ALA A 57 -6.64 -17.11 -4.19
CA ALA A 57 -6.68 -18.35 -4.95
C ALA A 57 -5.81 -19.45 -4.33
N GLY A 58 -4.64 -19.08 -3.81
CA GLY A 58 -3.64 -20.05 -3.40
C GLY A 58 -3.09 -20.85 -4.60
N ARG A 59 -2.05 -21.65 -4.37
CA ARG A 59 -1.32 -22.34 -5.46
C ARG A 59 -2.17 -23.30 -6.28
N HIS A 60 -3.15 -23.97 -5.66
CA HIS A 60 -3.97 -25.00 -6.30
C HIS A 60 -5.02 -24.48 -7.29
N ASN A 61 -5.29 -23.17 -7.28
CA ASN A 61 -6.28 -22.54 -8.15
C ASN A 61 -5.65 -21.58 -9.17
N ILE A 62 -4.36 -21.79 -9.47
CA ILE A 62 -3.61 -20.99 -10.44
C ILE A 62 -3.26 -21.87 -11.62
N ASP A 63 -3.74 -21.48 -12.80
CA ASP A 63 -3.47 -22.15 -14.06
C ASP A 63 -2.25 -21.52 -14.73
N GLN A 64 -1.39 -22.35 -15.31
CA GLN A 64 -0.22 -21.94 -16.08
C GLN A 64 -0.56 -21.91 -17.57
N PHE A 65 -0.14 -20.87 -18.24
CA PHE A 65 -0.32 -20.66 -19.69
C PHE A 65 1.01 -20.29 -20.34
N HIS A 66 1.06 -20.47 -21.66
CA HIS A 66 2.18 -20.01 -22.48
C HIS A 66 1.66 -19.02 -23.52
N ASP A 67 2.42 -17.95 -23.76
CA ASP A 67 2.12 -17.04 -24.87
C ASP A 67 2.64 -17.59 -26.20
N SER A 68 2.40 -16.86 -27.29
CA SER A 68 2.86 -17.25 -28.63
C SER A 68 4.39 -17.27 -28.78
N LYS A 69 5.13 -16.70 -27.82
CA LYS A 69 6.61 -16.65 -27.77
C LYS A 69 7.18 -17.68 -26.78
N GLY A 70 6.32 -18.51 -26.18
CA GLY A 70 6.72 -19.52 -25.19
C GLY A 70 6.93 -19.00 -23.77
N SER A 71 6.65 -17.71 -23.50
CA SER A 71 6.77 -17.15 -22.15
C SER A 71 5.65 -17.68 -21.24
N VAL A 72 6.01 -18.06 -20.04
CA VAL A 72 5.06 -18.58 -19.05
C VAL A 72 4.35 -17.44 -18.35
N TYR A 73 3.04 -17.54 -18.22
CA TYR A 73 2.25 -16.64 -17.38
C TYR A 73 1.18 -17.43 -16.61
N TYR A 74 0.68 -16.83 -15.54
CA TYR A 74 -0.24 -17.46 -14.61
C TYR A 74 -1.55 -16.69 -14.51
N LYS A 75 -2.66 -17.41 -14.34
CA LYS A 75 -3.98 -16.82 -14.09
C LYS A 75 -4.70 -17.61 -13.00
N VAL A 76 -5.50 -16.91 -12.22
CA VAL A 76 -6.45 -17.56 -11.33
C VAL A 76 -7.50 -18.29 -12.16
N SER A 77 -7.80 -19.54 -11.85
CA SER A 77 -8.78 -20.35 -12.55
C SER A 77 -10.15 -19.66 -12.55
N LYS A 78 -10.94 -19.86 -13.61
CA LYS A 78 -12.24 -19.19 -13.76
C LYS A 78 -13.19 -19.49 -12.60
N SER A 79 -13.22 -20.74 -12.14
CA SER A 79 -14.06 -21.17 -11.01
C SER A 79 -13.65 -20.51 -9.70
N ALA A 80 -12.34 -20.43 -9.42
CA ALA A 80 -11.82 -19.76 -8.23
C ALA A 80 -12.11 -18.26 -8.28
N ARG A 81 -11.92 -17.60 -9.43
CA ARG A 81 -12.20 -16.17 -9.59
C ARG A 81 -13.65 -15.83 -9.26
N THR A 82 -14.61 -16.62 -9.72
CA THR A 82 -16.03 -16.40 -9.40
C THR A 82 -16.29 -16.48 -7.90
N LYS A 83 -15.68 -17.46 -7.21
CA LYS A 83 -15.80 -17.61 -5.76
C LYS A 83 -15.14 -16.43 -5.01
N ILE A 84 -13.95 -16.00 -5.45
CA ILE A 84 -13.21 -14.89 -4.87
C ILE A 84 -13.99 -13.58 -5.05
N ASP A 85 -14.51 -13.30 -6.24
CA ASP A 85 -15.34 -12.12 -6.50
C ASP A 85 -16.57 -12.09 -5.60
N GLY A 86 -17.23 -13.24 -5.39
CA GLY A 86 -18.34 -13.37 -4.44
C GLY A 86 -17.92 -13.17 -2.99
N TYR A 87 -16.73 -13.67 -2.63
CA TYR A 87 -16.22 -13.63 -1.26
C TYR A 87 -16.01 -12.19 -0.74
N TYR A 88 -15.42 -11.30 -1.53
CA TYR A 88 -15.20 -9.92 -1.10
C TYR A 88 -16.12 -8.88 -1.76
N LYS A 89 -17.19 -9.35 -2.42
CA LYS A 89 -18.22 -8.46 -2.99
C LYS A 89 -18.73 -7.47 -1.94
N ASN A 90 -18.81 -6.20 -2.31
CA ASN A 90 -19.22 -5.09 -1.43
C ASN A 90 -18.31 -4.87 -0.19
N ARG A 91 -17.06 -5.34 -0.24
CA ARG A 91 -16.08 -5.10 0.83
C ARG A 91 -14.74 -4.59 0.35
N LEU A 92 -14.43 -4.72 -0.95
CA LEU A 92 -13.25 -4.10 -1.58
C LEU A 92 -13.71 -2.98 -2.50
N TYR A 93 -13.28 -1.77 -2.21
CA TYR A 93 -13.56 -0.57 -2.97
C TYR A 93 -12.26 0.01 -3.49
N ILE A 94 -12.10 0.03 -4.82
CA ILE A 94 -10.89 0.55 -5.46
C ILE A 94 -11.27 1.87 -6.13
N TYR A 95 -10.48 2.92 -5.84
CA TYR A 95 -10.63 4.23 -6.49
C TYR A 95 -10.37 4.08 -7.99
N LYS A 96 -11.28 4.56 -8.84
CA LYS A 96 -11.20 4.33 -10.28
C LYS A 96 -10.01 5.04 -10.92
N ASP A 97 -9.42 4.38 -11.94
CA ASP A 97 -8.25 4.90 -12.65
C ASP A 97 -8.52 6.20 -13.41
N ASP A 98 -9.76 6.40 -13.89
CA ASP A 98 -10.21 7.57 -14.63
C ASP A 98 -10.67 8.74 -13.76
N TYR A 99 -10.75 8.55 -12.44
CA TYR A 99 -11.12 9.62 -11.52
C TYR A 99 -9.96 10.59 -11.28
N ASP A 100 -10.32 11.86 -11.09
CA ASP A 100 -9.38 12.92 -10.71
C ASP A 100 -8.67 12.57 -9.39
N ASN A 101 -7.35 12.79 -9.35
CA ASN A 101 -6.48 12.54 -8.20
C ASN A 101 -6.31 13.75 -7.28
N SER A 102 -7.18 14.76 -7.37
CA SER A 102 -7.17 15.88 -6.44
C SER A 102 -7.41 15.41 -5.01
N VAL A 103 -6.75 16.07 -4.07
CA VAL A 103 -6.85 15.74 -2.64
C VAL A 103 -8.28 15.79 -2.12
N ASP A 104 -9.10 16.71 -2.65
CA ASP A 104 -10.48 16.88 -2.20
C ASP A 104 -11.36 15.70 -2.66
N ASN A 105 -11.20 15.23 -3.89
CA ASN A 105 -11.91 14.06 -4.40
C ASN A 105 -11.49 12.80 -3.65
N ILE A 106 -10.21 12.65 -3.33
CA ILE A 106 -9.71 11.53 -2.54
C ILE A 106 -10.30 11.56 -1.12
N LYS A 107 -10.26 12.71 -0.44
CA LYS A 107 -10.86 12.88 0.89
C LYS A 107 -12.35 12.55 0.89
N LYS A 108 -13.10 13.06 -0.09
CA LYS A 108 -14.52 12.76 -0.25
C LYS A 108 -14.78 11.28 -0.46
N SER A 109 -14.00 10.63 -1.31
CA SER A 109 -14.12 9.19 -1.55
C SER A 109 -13.82 8.35 -0.31
N MET A 110 -12.79 8.73 0.46
CA MET A 110 -12.47 8.09 1.75
C MET A 110 -13.64 8.22 2.73
N GLU A 111 -14.18 9.44 2.86
CA GLU A 111 -15.30 9.71 3.77
C GLU A 111 -16.57 8.94 3.36
N ASP A 112 -16.91 8.95 2.08
CA ASP A 112 -18.03 8.20 1.53
C ASP A 112 -17.89 6.69 1.80
N CYS A 113 -16.71 6.13 1.58
CA CYS A 113 -16.47 4.71 1.83
C CYS A 113 -16.58 4.33 3.31
N VAL A 114 -16.11 5.18 4.20
CA VAL A 114 -16.26 4.93 5.64
C VAL A 114 -17.70 5.07 6.09
N ARG A 115 -18.39 6.13 5.68
CA ARG A 115 -19.78 6.41 6.12
C ARG A 115 -20.80 5.46 5.52
N LYS A 116 -20.69 5.18 4.20
CA LYS A 116 -21.68 4.39 3.47
C LYS A 116 -21.43 2.89 3.55
N TYR A 117 -20.15 2.48 3.55
CA TYR A 117 -19.77 1.07 3.42
C TYR A 117 -18.98 0.53 4.62
N GLY A 118 -18.76 1.34 5.64
CA GLY A 118 -18.09 0.90 6.86
C GLY A 118 -16.65 0.48 6.67
N CYS A 119 -15.93 1.06 5.71
CA CYS A 119 -14.52 0.74 5.48
C CYS A 119 -13.71 0.96 6.76
N LYS A 120 -12.87 -0.02 7.10
CA LYS A 120 -12.03 0.00 8.30
C LYS A 120 -10.54 0.07 8.00
N MET A 121 -10.15 -0.19 6.75
CA MET A 121 -8.79 -0.01 6.25
C MET A 121 -8.83 0.86 4.99
N LEU A 122 -7.99 1.90 4.96
CA LEU A 122 -7.83 2.77 3.82
C LEU A 122 -6.35 2.80 3.43
N ILE A 123 -6.08 2.58 2.15
CA ILE A 123 -4.73 2.51 1.60
C ILE A 123 -4.56 3.57 0.52
N LEU A 124 -3.49 4.36 0.63
CA LEU A 124 -3.09 5.41 -0.30
C LEU A 124 -1.72 5.03 -0.89
N ASP A 125 -1.69 4.53 -2.11
CA ASP A 125 -0.48 4.09 -2.82
C ASP A 125 -0.34 4.87 -4.14
N ASN A 126 0.47 5.93 -4.20
CA ASN A 126 1.31 6.52 -3.15
C ASN A 126 1.05 8.04 -3.02
N LEU A 127 1.72 8.69 -2.08
CA LEU A 127 1.61 10.14 -1.85
C LEU A 127 1.97 10.98 -3.08
N THR A 128 2.96 10.56 -3.87
CA THR A 128 3.51 11.37 -4.98
C THR A 128 2.54 11.54 -6.15
N VAL A 129 1.54 10.68 -6.27
CA VAL A 129 0.53 10.75 -7.34
C VAL A 129 -0.76 11.46 -6.90
N ILE A 130 -0.85 11.84 -5.61
CA ILE A 130 -1.96 12.65 -5.09
C ILE A 130 -1.68 14.12 -5.41
N ASN A 131 -2.61 14.76 -6.13
CA ASN A 131 -2.53 16.20 -6.36
C ASN A 131 -2.98 16.95 -5.10
N LEU A 132 -2.01 17.38 -4.31
CA LEU A 132 -2.24 18.15 -3.08
C LEU A 132 -2.48 19.64 -3.35
N GLY A 133 -2.41 20.12 -4.61
CA GLY A 133 -2.43 21.55 -4.94
C GLY A 133 -1.17 22.29 -4.44
N ALA A 134 -0.07 21.57 -4.22
CA ALA A 134 1.16 22.14 -3.70
C ALA A 134 1.96 22.85 -4.80
N THR A 135 2.57 23.98 -4.45
CA THR A 135 3.64 24.64 -5.20
C THR A 135 4.99 24.32 -4.52
N ASP A 136 6.10 24.62 -5.20
CA ASP A 136 7.43 24.40 -4.62
C ASP A 136 7.62 25.13 -3.28
N ASN A 137 7.02 26.32 -3.14
CA ASN A 137 7.14 27.16 -1.94
C ASN A 137 6.35 26.64 -0.73
N ASN A 138 5.22 25.92 -0.94
CA ASN A 138 4.33 25.49 0.15
C ASN A 138 4.21 23.96 0.26
N LYS A 139 5.04 23.21 -0.46
CA LYS A 139 4.95 21.75 -0.55
C LYS A 139 4.97 21.06 0.81
N ASN A 140 5.88 21.47 1.69
CA ASN A 140 5.99 20.87 3.02
C ASN A 140 4.76 21.18 3.88
N GLU A 141 4.24 22.41 3.83
CA GLU A 141 3.05 22.81 4.57
C GLU A 141 1.82 22.03 4.10
N THR A 142 1.65 21.92 2.78
CA THR A 142 0.54 21.19 2.18
C THR A 142 0.58 19.69 2.53
N GLN A 143 1.77 19.09 2.52
CA GLN A 143 1.96 17.70 2.94
C GLN A 143 1.66 17.50 4.43
N ASN A 144 2.12 18.41 5.29
CA ASN A 144 1.83 18.38 6.72
C ASN A 144 0.34 18.55 7.01
N ALA A 145 -0.34 19.47 6.29
CA ALA A 145 -1.77 19.68 6.40
C ALA A 145 -2.55 18.41 6.00
N PHE A 146 -2.15 17.76 4.91
CA PHE A 146 -2.76 16.51 4.49
C PHE A 146 -2.56 15.39 5.52
N MET A 147 -1.36 15.24 6.06
CA MET A 147 -1.09 14.25 7.09
C MET A 147 -1.85 14.51 8.37
N SER A 148 -1.96 15.77 8.80
CA SER A 148 -2.77 16.18 9.95
C SER A 148 -4.26 15.85 9.74
N TRP A 149 -4.75 16.02 8.51
CA TRP A 149 -6.11 15.61 8.16
C TRP A 149 -6.27 14.09 8.25
N LEU A 150 -5.33 13.31 7.71
CA LEU A 150 -5.37 11.84 7.77
C LEU A 150 -5.39 11.33 9.22
N THR A 151 -4.57 11.90 10.11
CA THR A 151 -4.52 11.48 11.51
C THR A 151 -5.82 11.80 12.25
N LYS A 152 -6.37 13.00 12.05
CA LYS A 152 -7.69 13.38 12.60
C LYS A 152 -8.80 12.48 12.06
N PHE A 153 -8.80 12.21 10.76
CA PHE A 153 -9.77 11.34 10.11
C PHE A 153 -9.69 9.91 10.68
N ALA A 154 -8.48 9.34 10.78
CA ALA A 154 -8.29 8.01 11.35
C ALA A 154 -8.84 7.92 12.77
N ALA A 155 -8.52 8.89 13.63
CA ALA A 155 -8.99 8.94 15.01
C ALA A 155 -10.51 9.10 15.09
N THR A 156 -11.11 10.00 14.29
CA THR A 156 -12.55 10.26 14.30
C THR A 156 -13.37 9.03 13.89
N PHE A 157 -12.96 8.37 12.81
CA PHE A 157 -13.71 7.24 12.24
C PHE A 157 -13.25 5.88 12.75
N GLN A 158 -12.23 5.84 13.61
CA GLN A 158 -11.65 4.60 14.13
C GLN A 158 -11.30 3.63 12.97
N VAL A 159 -10.50 4.12 12.03
CA VAL A 159 -10.01 3.37 10.86
C VAL A 159 -8.49 3.26 10.88
N VAL A 160 -7.96 2.27 10.15
CA VAL A 160 -6.53 2.14 9.87
C VAL A 160 -6.25 2.81 8.55
N ILE A 161 -5.26 3.70 8.49
CA ILE A 161 -4.78 4.30 7.23
C ILE A 161 -3.34 3.85 6.98
N ILE A 162 -3.06 3.38 5.77
CA ILE A 162 -1.70 3.10 5.29
C ILE A 162 -1.41 4.07 4.16
N LEU A 163 -0.35 4.87 4.33
CA LEU A 163 0.14 5.82 3.33
C LEU A 163 1.50 5.36 2.82
N VAL A 164 1.59 5.07 1.52
CA VAL A 164 2.87 4.75 0.89
C VAL A 164 3.60 6.01 0.51
N ILE A 165 4.87 6.10 0.90
CA ILE A 165 5.75 7.22 0.55
C ILE A 165 7.06 6.63 0.00
N HIS A 166 7.47 7.07 -1.20
CA HIS A 166 8.75 6.67 -1.76
C HIS A 166 9.93 7.29 -1.00
N PRO A 167 11.10 6.62 -0.97
CA PRO A 167 12.32 7.22 -0.45
C PRO A 167 12.72 8.48 -1.21
N ARG A 168 13.54 9.31 -0.60
CA ARG A 168 14.17 10.46 -1.26
C ARG A 168 15.05 9.99 -2.41
N LYS A 169 15.05 10.73 -3.52
CA LYS A 169 15.91 10.42 -4.68
C LYS A 169 17.37 10.65 -4.34
N GLY A 170 18.26 9.80 -4.88
CA GLY A 170 19.70 10.03 -4.89
C GLY A 170 20.53 9.27 -3.86
N GLN A 171 19.92 8.47 -2.99
CA GLN A 171 20.67 7.61 -2.07
C GLN A 171 20.68 6.15 -2.54
N GLN A 172 21.88 5.60 -2.72
CA GLN A 172 22.08 4.14 -2.83
C GLN A 172 22.02 3.54 -1.41
N VAL A 173 20.83 3.44 -0.85
CA VAL A 173 20.68 2.92 0.50
C VAL A 173 20.28 1.46 0.43
N THR A 174 21.00 0.62 1.15
CA THR A 174 20.67 -0.79 1.30
C THR A 174 19.45 -0.97 2.22
N ARG A 175 19.47 -0.39 3.42
CA ARG A 175 18.32 -0.33 4.34
C ARG A 175 18.01 1.13 4.66
N LEU A 176 16.75 1.50 4.61
CA LEU A 176 16.31 2.89 4.83
C LEU A 176 16.20 3.19 6.31
N CYS A 177 16.60 4.40 6.70
CA CYS A 177 16.30 4.98 8.00
C CYS A 177 15.15 6.02 7.90
N LYS A 178 14.71 6.57 9.03
CA LYS A 178 13.63 7.58 9.08
C LYS A 178 13.90 8.78 8.16
N TYR A 179 15.16 9.21 8.04
CA TYR A 179 15.54 10.39 7.25
C TYR A 179 15.55 10.16 5.74
N ASP A 180 15.53 8.90 5.31
CA ASP A 180 15.52 8.53 3.90
C ASP A 180 14.10 8.55 3.30
N ILE A 181 13.07 8.64 4.13
CA ILE A 181 11.68 8.70 3.68
C ILE A 181 11.44 10.03 2.94
N GLY A 182 10.78 9.95 1.79
CA GLY A 182 10.36 11.14 1.05
C GLY A 182 9.31 11.95 1.81
N GLY A 183 9.00 13.13 1.27
CA GLY A 183 8.07 14.06 1.91
C GLY A 183 8.71 14.95 2.97
N SER A 184 7.88 15.71 3.67
CA SER A 184 8.32 16.62 4.73
C SER A 184 8.62 15.88 6.03
N GLY A 185 9.58 16.38 6.81
CA GLY A 185 9.87 15.83 8.13
C GLY A 185 8.66 15.84 9.07
N GLY A 186 7.83 16.89 8.98
CA GLY A 186 6.62 17.01 9.80
C GLY A 186 5.59 15.92 9.52
N MET A 187 5.50 15.41 8.28
CA MET A 187 4.61 14.25 7.98
C MET A 187 5.03 13.01 8.78
N LEU A 188 6.34 12.76 8.86
CA LEU A 188 6.87 11.60 9.57
C LEU A 188 6.63 11.70 11.07
N ASP A 189 6.70 12.92 11.61
CA ASP A 189 6.44 13.17 13.03
C ASP A 189 4.95 13.03 13.36
N LEU A 190 4.05 13.38 12.45
CA LEU A 190 2.60 13.22 12.61
C LEU A 190 2.13 11.79 12.45
N ALA A 191 2.85 10.93 11.70
CA ALA A 191 2.51 9.52 11.56
C ALA A 191 2.62 8.79 12.90
N HIS A 192 1.71 7.87 13.17
CA HIS A 192 1.79 7.04 14.38
C HIS A 192 2.89 6.00 14.25
N ARG A 193 3.08 5.44 13.03
CA ARG A 193 4.07 4.41 12.75
C ARG A 193 4.71 4.61 11.39
N SER A 194 5.93 4.12 11.25
CA SER A 194 6.62 4.10 9.96
C SER A 194 7.39 2.80 9.80
N PHE A 195 7.19 2.14 8.67
CA PHE A 195 7.89 0.92 8.30
C PHE A 195 8.62 1.09 6.99
N SER A 196 9.76 0.43 6.86
CA SER A 196 10.50 0.31 5.63
C SER A 196 10.55 -1.16 5.19
N LEU A 197 10.25 -1.41 3.92
CA LEU A 197 10.38 -2.72 3.32
C LEU A 197 11.65 -2.77 2.48
N TYR A 198 12.52 -3.69 2.81
CA TYR A 198 13.79 -3.90 2.12
C TYR A 198 13.84 -5.29 1.50
N ARG A 199 14.14 -5.37 0.19
CA ARG A 199 14.37 -6.63 -0.51
C ARG A 199 15.86 -6.88 -0.57
N VAL A 200 16.29 -7.98 0.04
CA VAL A 200 17.69 -8.42 0.08
C VAL A 200 18.13 -8.86 -1.31
N LYS A 201 19.27 -8.35 -1.76
CA LYS A 201 19.86 -8.75 -3.04
C LYS A 201 20.69 -10.02 -2.86
N PRO A 202 20.79 -10.90 -3.87
CA PRO A 202 21.54 -12.16 -3.76
C PRO A 202 23.00 -12.00 -3.32
N ASN A 203 23.68 -10.93 -3.79
CA ASN A 203 25.06 -10.64 -3.42
C ASN A 203 25.23 -10.19 -1.96
N GLU A 204 24.20 -9.65 -1.34
CA GLU A 204 24.23 -9.20 0.06
C GLU A 204 24.13 -10.36 1.05
N LYS A 205 23.55 -11.48 0.62
CA LYS A 205 23.43 -12.69 1.46
C LYS A 205 24.77 -13.29 1.87
N GLN A 206 25.84 -13.01 1.11
CA GLN A 206 27.17 -13.54 1.42
C GLN A 206 27.89 -12.76 2.55
N THR A 207 27.65 -11.46 2.64
CA THR A 207 28.38 -10.54 3.54
C THR A 207 27.50 -9.85 4.57
N GLY A 208 26.18 -10.01 4.46
CA GLY A 208 25.20 -9.36 5.33
C GLY A 208 25.18 -9.93 6.76
N ASP A 209 24.45 -9.23 7.62
CA ASP A 209 24.11 -9.70 8.95
C ASP A 209 23.20 -10.97 8.90
N GLU A 210 22.85 -11.49 10.05
CA GLU A 210 22.05 -12.71 10.17
C GLU A 210 20.66 -12.57 9.55
N LEU A 211 20.03 -11.39 9.64
CA LEU A 211 18.74 -11.11 8.98
C LEU A 211 18.88 -11.14 7.46
N VAL A 212 19.92 -10.48 6.93
CA VAL A 212 20.18 -10.43 5.48
C VAL A 212 20.49 -11.80 4.91
N LYS A 213 21.21 -12.65 5.65
CA LYS A 213 21.52 -14.04 5.22
C LYS A 213 20.28 -14.92 5.15
N ASN A 214 19.37 -14.79 6.09
CA ASN A 214 18.28 -15.75 6.31
C ASN A 214 16.97 -15.34 5.62
N TYR A 215 16.78 -14.06 5.26
CA TYR A 215 15.51 -13.58 4.71
C TYR A 215 15.69 -12.90 3.36
N ASP A 216 14.68 -12.99 2.51
CA ASP A 216 14.63 -12.32 1.20
C ASP A 216 14.05 -10.92 1.29
N VAL A 217 13.24 -10.66 2.31
CA VAL A 217 12.59 -9.38 2.56
C VAL A 217 12.61 -9.09 4.06
N ILE A 218 12.98 -7.87 4.41
CA ILE A 218 13.05 -7.38 5.79
C ILE A 218 12.09 -6.21 5.94
N LEU A 219 11.28 -6.24 6.99
CA LEU A 219 10.43 -5.12 7.40
C LEU A 219 11.06 -4.43 8.61
N ASP A 220 11.59 -3.24 8.40
CA ASP A 220 12.18 -2.43 9.45
C ASP A 220 11.15 -1.50 10.08
N VAL A 221 11.15 -1.41 11.41
CA VAL A 221 10.35 -0.43 12.16
C VAL A 221 11.18 0.85 12.29
N LEU A 222 10.75 1.92 11.64
CA LEU A 222 11.42 3.21 11.66
C LEU A 222 10.85 4.16 12.73
N LYS A 223 9.58 3.94 13.08
CA LYS A 223 8.86 4.63 14.16
C LYS A 223 7.73 3.73 14.64
N ASP A 224 7.59 3.58 15.96
CA ASP A 224 6.48 2.90 16.65
C ASP A 224 6.00 3.74 17.83
#